data_9b32c138a1ada80c62a4b57d7cd9805b
#
_entry.id   9b32c138a1ada80c62a4b57d7cd9805b
#
_cell.length_a   1.000
_cell.length_b   1.000
_cell.length_c   1.000
_cell.angle_alpha   90.00
_cell.angle_beta   90.00
_cell.angle_gamma   90.00
#
_symmetry.space_group_name_H-M   'P 1'
#
loop_
_entity.id
_entity.type
_entity.pdbx_description
1 polymer ?
#
loop_
_entity_poly.entity_id
_entity_poly.type
_entity_poly.pdbx_seq_one_letter_code
_entity_poly.pdbx_strand_id
1 'polypeptide(L)'
;MNVGIILAAGLSERFKSTVHKQYLKLNGKEVIFYSIDAMKKAECFDKVIVVVDQDEYLEGYIGNKYSVECICGGDTRNKSIYNALEFVHSNYPDTEKIVFHDCSRPFIKSDDFKFCIKELDRYNGIAMSNDITDSLVTKDGIFVNRREFLLIQTPEAFKFDIIYNDFDINKNDTAIINQIKDKSKIYLYSNSSFNFKITYPQDLFLAEQLMRINYVHVSQVVDKTYKIDGKVLVLGGSGGVGQAVTAKLKQLNVTFYAPTHKELDLLRITPQEIADKCPFKPDIIINVAAAYENDETPLLDSFDKIFDVNLKSNIALVEYAKTLNKPVNIVVMSSSSSTRGRENLTNYSAAKAALNSFVESQSSALAKLQIYLNAVIPEKINTPLIGKLHKTEINTRELLGTEEVIDAVLHCATTKDYGKLIHLRKGL
;
A
#
# COMPACT_ATOMS: atom_id res chain seq x y z
N MET A 1 7.55 24.29 -19.54
CA MET A 1 6.86 23.84 -18.32
C MET A 1 6.24 22.46 -18.50
N ASN A 2 5.94 21.73 -17.39
CA ASN A 2 5.32 20.40 -17.41
C ASN A 2 3.90 20.46 -16.87
N VAL A 3 2.92 19.89 -17.58
CA VAL A 3 1.51 19.90 -17.18
C VAL A 3 1.01 18.46 -16.96
N GLY A 4 0.39 18.21 -15.82
CA GLY A 4 -0.29 16.95 -15.50
C GLY A 4 -1.80 17.08 -15.65
N ILE A 5 -2.42 16.17 -16.39
CA ILE A 5 -3.86 16.11 -16.63
C ILE A 5 -4.45 14.85 -16.01
N ILE A 6 -5.44 15.01 -15.13
CA ILE A 6 -6.21 13.89 -14.57
C ILE A 6 -7.59 13.86 -15.25
N LEU A 7 -7.89 12.76 -15.94
CA LEU A 7 -9.16 12.57 -16.62
C LEU A 7 -10.21 12.00 -15.65
N ALA A 8 -11.22 12.80 -15.30
CA ALA A 8 -12.27 12.48 -14.34
C ALA A 8 -13.70 12.76 -14.83
N ALA A 9 -13.89 13.18 -16.09
CA ALA A 9 -15.21 13.52 -16.67
C ALA A 9 -16.08 12.30 -17.06
N GLY A 10 -15.64 11.07 -16.78
CA GLY A 10 -16.37 9.87 -17.21
C GLY A 10 -17.62 9.59 -16.37
N LEU A 11 -18.78 9.37 -17.01
CA LEU A 11 -20.11 9.15 -16.41
C LEU A 11 -20.26 7.79 -15.69
N SER A 12 -19.23 6.96 -15.62
CA SER A 12 -19.23 5.68 -14.88
C SER A 12 -20.33 4.68 -15.27
N GLU A 13 -20.79 4.66 -16.52
CA GLU A 13 -21.93 3.86 -17.02
C GLU A 13 -21.82 2.35 -16.64
N ARG A 14 -20.61 1.76 -16.74
CA ARG A 14 -20.36 0.36 -16.39
C ARG A 14 -20.41 0.10 -14.89
N PHE A 15 -20.27 1.12 -14.08
CA PHE A 15 -20.29 1.00 -12.61
C PHE A 15 -21.70 0.94 -12.05
N LYS A 16 -22.69 1.45 -12.79
CA LYS A 16 -24.14 1.44 -12.44
C LYS A 16 -24.44 1.97 -11.03
N SER A 17 -23.71 2.99 -10.56
CA SER A 17 -23.90 3.64 -9.27
C SER A 17 -24.59 5.01 -9.46
N THR A 18 -25.31 5.46 -8.45
CA THR A 18 -25.87 6.82 -8.38
C THR A 18 -24.81 7.88 -8.13
N VAL A 19 -23.62 7.49 -7.69
CA VAL A 19 -22.45 8.35 -7.48
C VAL A 19 -21.38 7.95 -8.48
N HIS A 20 -20.76 8.92 -9.14
CA HIS A 20 -19.65 8.64 -10.05
C HIS A 20 -18.49 7.99 -9.30
N LYS A 21 -17.89 6.96 -9.90
CA LYS A 21 -16.87 6.11 -9.26
C LYS A 21 -15.66 6.88 -8.72
N GLN A 22 -15.32 8.03 -9.33
CA GLN A 22 -14.22 8.89 -8.91
C GLN A 22 -14.42 9.51 -7.52
N TYR A 23 -15.68 9.65 -7.09
CA TYR A 23 -16.06 10.21 -5.78
C TYR A 23 -16.37 9.15 -4.73
N LEU A 24 -16.39 7.86 -5.10
CA LEU A 24 -16.57 6.78 -4.15
C LEU A 24 -15.35 6.70 -3.21
N LYS A 25 -15.62 6.26 -1.98
CA LYS A 25 -14.58 6.13 -0.97
C LYS A 25 -13.80 4.84 -1.16
N LEU A 26 -12.50 4.95 -1.22
CA LEU A 26 -11.53 3.88 -1.19
C LEU A 26 -10.64 4.12 0.04
N ASN A 27 -10.72 3.24 1.02
CA ASN A 27 -10.02 3.40 2.31
C ASN A 27 -10.21 4.80 2.94
N GLY A 28 -11.46 5.29 2.94
CA GLY A 28 -11.87 6.57 3.55
C GLY A 28 -11.60 7.83 2.72
N LYS A 29 -10.86 7.74 1.60
CA LYS A 29 -10.59 8.85 0.68
C LYS A 29 -11.26 8.59 -0.68
N GLU A 30 -11.60 9.63 -1.41
CA GLU A 30 -12.17 9.48 -2.75
C GLU A 30 -11.15 8.84 -3.72
N VAL A 31 -11.63 8.04 -4.67
CA VAL A 31 -10.76 7.39 -5.67
C VAL A 31 -9.87 8.40 -6.39
N ILE A 32 -10.42 9.56 -6.77
CA ILE A 32 -9.68 10.62 -7.45
C ILE A 32 -8.52 11.19 -6.60
N PHE A 33 -8.67 11.18 -5.27
CA PHE A 33 -7.64 11.67 -4.35
C PHE A 33 -6.27 11.03 -4.64
N TYR A 34 -6.23 9.72 -4.87
CA TYR A 34 -4.96 8.99 -5.03
C TYR A 34 -4.17 9.43 -6.26
N SER A 35 -4.86 9.68 -7.37
CA SER A 35 -4.22 10.20 -8.58
C SER A 35 -3.71 11.64 -8.41
N ILE A 36 -4.51 12.51 -7.75
CA ILE A 36 -4.10 13.88 -7.45
C ILE A 36 -2.90 13.91 -6.51
N ASP A 37 -2.95 13.13 -5.43
CA ASP A 37 -1.88 13.04 -4.42
C ASP A 37 -0.57 12.53 -5.04
N ALA A 38 -0.63 11.46 -5.84
CA ALA A 38 0.54 10.91 -6.51
C ALA A 38 1.16 11.90 -7.50
N MET A 39 0.32 12.60 -8.28
CA MET A 39 0.79 13.59 -9.26
C MET A 39 1.41 14.81 -8.58
N LYS A 40 0.83 15.30 -7.48
CA LYS A 40 1.42 16.39 -6.67
C LYS A 40 2.73 15.97 -6.00
N LYS A 41 2.79 14.77 -5.42
CA LYS A 41 4.01 14.21 -4.79
C LYS A 41 5.13 13.92 -5.78
N ALA A 42 4.84 13.85 -7.06
CA ALA A 42 5.87 13.73 -8.08
C ALA A 42 6.77 14.96 -8.17
N GLU A 43 6.27 16.14 -7.76
CA GLU A 43 7.03 17.40 -7.74
C GLU A 43 7.75 17.73 -9.06
N CYS A 44 7.21 17.21 -10.18
CA CYS A 44 7.75 17.42 -11.51
C CYS A 44 6.76 18.11 -12.46
N PHE A 45 5.62 18.56 -11.95
CA PHE A 45 4.60 19.31 -12.69
C PHE A 45 4.50 20.73 -12.17
N ASP A 46 4.51 21.68 -13.08
CA ASP A 46 4.25 23.11 -12.79
C ASP A 46 2.76 23.35 -12.60
N LYS A 47 1.92 22.58 -13.27
CA LYS A 47 0.45 22.60 -13.17
C LYS A 47 -0.12 21.20 -13.11
N VAL A 48 -1.14 21.02 -12.26
CA VAL A 48 -1.99 19.82 -12.21
C VAL A 48 -3.42 20.26 -12.46
N ILE A 49 -4.00 19.76 -13.55
CA ILE A 49 -5.35 20.12 -14.03
C ILE A 49 -6.22 18.87 -14.00
N VAL A 50 -7.45 18.99 -13.52
CA VAL A 50 -8.42 17.90 -13.49
C VAL A 50 -9.53 18.19 -14.50
N VAL A 51 -9.76 17.26 -15.40
CA VAL A 51 -10.87 17.31 -16.35
C VAL A 51 -12.09 16.66 -15.71
N VAL A 52 -13.11 17.43 -15.40
CA VAL A 52 -14.34 17.00 -14.71
C VAL A 52 -15.56 17.06 -15.62
N ASP A 53 -16.67 16.44 -15.24
CA ASP A 53 -17.94 16.62 -15.94
C ASP A 53 -18.51 18.03 -15.71
N GLN A 54 -19.57 18.36 -16.46
CA GLN A 54 -20.15 19.70 -16.45
C GLN A 54 -20.73 20.09 -15.08
N ASP A 55 -21.36 19.14 -14.38
CA ASP A 55 -22.01 19.43 -13.10
C ASP A 55 -20.95 19.71 -12.03
N GLU A 56 -19.91 18.85 -11.93
CA GLU A 56 -18.77 19.05 -11.03
C GLU A 56 -18.01 20.35 -11.36
N TYR A 57 -17.87 20.69 -12.64
CA TYR A 57 -17.22 21.94 -13.05
C TYR A 57 -17.98 23.17 -12.52
N LEU A 58 -19.33 23.15 -12.57
CA LEU A 58 -20.15 24.23 -12.04
C LEU A 58 -20.15 24.28 -10.51
N GLU A 59 -20.14 23.12 -9.84
CA GLU A 59 -20.10 23.04 -8.38
C GLU A 59 -18.74 23.41 -7.81
N GLY A 60 -17.64 23.10 -8.52
CA GLY A 60 -16.26 23.40 -8.13
C GLY A 60 -15.76 22.63 -6.91
N TYR A 61 -16.40 21.51 -6.56
CA TYR A 61 -16.07 20.73 -5.35
C TYR A 61 -14.63 20.20 -5.38
N ILE A 62 -14.20 19.58 -6.49
CA ILE A 62 -12.86 18.99 -6.62
C ILE A 62 -11.79 20.08 -6.59
N GLY A 63 -12.00 21.18 -7.35
CA GLY A 63 -11.06 22.30 -7.38
C GLY A 63 -10.80 22.87 -6.00
N ASN A 64 -11.87 23.15 -5.26
CA ASN A 64 -11.81 23.71 -3.91
C ASN A 64 -11.20 22.73 -2.91
N LYS A 65 -11.64 21.48 -2.91
CA LYS A 65 -11.22 20.46 -1.94
C LYS A 65 -9.75 20.08 -2.06
N TYR A 66 -9.26 19.95 -3.28
CA TYR A 66 -7.90 19.46 -3.53
C TYR A 66 -6.94 20.56 -3.98
N SER A 67 -7.39 21.80 -4.07
CA SER A 67 -6.59 22.96 -4.55
C SER A 67 -5.93 22.63 -5.89
N VAL A 68 -6.75 22.28 -6.88
CA VAL A 68 -6.36 21.98 -8.26
C VAL A 68 -7.21 22.79 -9.22
N GLU A 69 -6.68 23.08 -10.39
CA GLU A 69 -7.43 23.70 -11.47
C GLU A 69 -8.32 22.65 -12.13
N CYS A 70 -9.59 23.00 -12.39
CA CYS A 70 -10.55 22.14 -13.06
C CYS A 70 -11.01 22.74 -14.37
N ILE A 71 -11.16 21.88 -15.37
CA ILE A 71 -11.76 22.24 -16.67
C ILE A 71 -12.89 21.28 -17.02
N CYS A 72 -13.84 21.75 -17.82
CA CYS A 72 -14.94 20.93 -18.27
C CYS A 72 -14.47 19.94 -19.36
N GLY A 73 -14.80 18.66 -19.18
CA GLY A 73 -14.61 17.62 -20.17
C GLY A 73 -15.62 17.72 -21.32
N GLY A 74 -15.72 16.68 -22.11
CA GLY A 74 -16.68 16.53 -23.19
C GLY A 74 -17.42 15.20 -23.11
N ASP A 75 -18.34 14.97 -24.02
CA ASP A 75 -19.21 13.79 -24.07
C ASP A 75 -18.44 12.48 -24.28
N THR A 76 -17.21 12.56 -24.76
CA THR A 76 -16.35 11.41 -24.96
C THR A 76 -14.98 11.62 -24.32
N ARG A 77 -14.23 10.52 -24.13
CA ARG A 77 -12.84 10.60 -23.64
C ARG A 77 -11.96 11.44 -24.55
N ASN A 78 -12.10 11.27 -25.88
CA ASN A 78 -11.34 12.05 -26.86
C ASN A 78 -11.70 13.53 -26.81
N LYS A 79 -12.98 13.88 -26.63
CA LYS A 79 -13.38 15.27 -26.47
C LYS A 79 -12.84 15.89 -25.19
N SER A 80 -12.79 15.13 -24.10
CA SER A 80 -12.19 15.57 -22.84
C SER A 80 -10.67 15.82 -22.96
N ILE A 81 -9.97 14.95 -23.71
CA ILE A 81 -8.54 15.11 -24.00
C ILE A 81 -8.32 16.35 -24.89
N TYR A 82 -9.12 16.49 -25.93
CA TYR A 82 -9.07 17.65 -26.82
C TYR A 82 -9.29 18.97 -26.06
N ASN A 83 -10.29 19.04 -25.20
CA ASN A 83 -10.55 20.21 -24.37
C ASN A 83 -9.35 20.54 -23.48
N ALA A 84 -8.68 19.52 -22.93
CA ALA A 84 -7.48 19.73 -22.13
C ALA A 84 -6.29 20.24 -22.97
N LEU A 85 -6.09 19.70 -24.17
CA LEU A 85 -5.04 20.17 -25.09
C LEU A 85 -5.25 21.63 -25.50
N GLU A 86 -6.49 22.00 -25.90
CA GLU A 86 -6.85 23.38 -26.25
C GLU A 86 -6.69 24.34 -25.07
N PHE A 87 -7.10 23.90 -23.88
CA PHE A 87 -6.96 24.71 -22.68
C PHE A 87 -5.49 24.98 -22.34
N VAL A 88 -4.64 23.93 -22.40
CA VAL A 88 -3.21 24.06 -22.13
C VAL A 88 -2.54 24.93 -23.19
N HIS A 89 -2.86 24.75 -24.47
CA HIS A 89 -2.33 25.56 -25.55
C HIS A 89 -2.63 27.06 -25.35
N SER A 90 -3.87 27.38 -24.95
CA SER A 90 -4.32 28.76 -24.82
C SER A 90 -3.84 29.44 -23.54
N ASN A 91 -3.72 28.70 -22.43
CA ASN A 91 -3.46 29.29 -21.11
C ASN A 91 -2.00 29.08 -20.61
N TYR A 92 -1.31 28.09 -21.18
CA TYR A 92 0.05 27.69 -20.80
C TYR A 92 0.94 27.48 -22.03
N PRO A 93 1.20 28.53 -22.84
CA PRO A 93 1.90 28.41 -24.12
C PRO A 93 3.34 27.90 -24.01
N ASP A 94 3.96 28.03 -22.84
CA ASP A 94 5.33 27.54 -22.57
C ASP A 94 5.36 26.05 -22.18
N THR A 95 4.27 25.31 -22.40
CA THR A 95 4.22 23.87 -22.08
C THR A 95 5.08 23.07 -23.02
N GLU A 96 6.03 22.30 -22.47
CA GLU A 96 6.90 21.41 -23.23
C GLU A 96 6.44 19.95 -23.13
N LYS A 97 5.95 19.54 -21.95
CA LYS A 97 5.56 18.15 -21.67
C LYS A 97 4.19 18.10 -21.03
N ILE A 98 3.38 17.13 -21.44
CA ILE A 98 2.05 16.89 -20.90
C ILE A 98 1.88 15.41 -20.54
N VAL A 99 1.23 15.13 -19.43
CA VAL A 99 0.95 13.76 -18.97
C VAL A 99 -0.54 13.60 -18.69
N PHE A 100 -1.15 12.59 -19.28
CA PHE A 100 -2.55 12.22 -19.03
C PHE A 100 -2.64 10.99 -18.12
N HIS A 101 -3.51 11.05 -17.14
CA HIS A 101 -3.77 9.93 -16.24
C HIS A 101 -5.28 9.76 -15.94
N ASP A 102 -5.76 8.52 -15.97
CA ASP A 102 -7.13 8.18 -15.60
C ASP A 102 -7.29 8.23 -14.07
N CYS A 103 -8.20 9.06 -13.53
CA CYS A 103 -8.47 9.17 -12.09
C CYS A 103 -8.87 7.86 -11.42
N SER A 104 -9.36 6.89 -12.21
CA SER A 104 -9.79 5.57 -11.73
C SER A 104 -8.66 4.53 -11.58
N ARG A 105 -7.39 4.95 -11.65
CA ARG A 105 -6.21 4.13 -11.40
C ARG A 105 -5.50 4.60 -10.12
N PRO A 106 -6.01 4.24 -8.94
CA PRO A 106 -5.55 4.79 -7.66
C PRO A 106 -4.19 4.27 -7.18
N PHE A 107 -3.58 3.32 -7.89
CA PHE A 107 -2.32 2.69 -7.49
C PHE A 107 -1.09 3.25 -8.20
N ILE A 108 -1.26 4.30 -8.99
CA ILE A 108 -0.14 5.00 -9.62
C ILE A 108 0.81 5.57 -8.56
N LYS A 109 2.10 5.51 -8.81
CA LYS A 109 3.12 6.07 -7.93
C LYS A 109 3.66 7.38 -8.48
N SER A 110 4.11 8.25 -7.59
CA SER A 110 4.77 9.52 -7.98
C SER A 110 5.99 9.29 -8.89
N ASP A 111 6.73 8.19 -8.66
CA ASP A 111 7.92 7.87 -9.44
C ASP A 111 7.62 7.48 -10.89
N ASP A 112 6.41 6.96 -11.16
CA ASP A 112 5.97 6.68 -12.54
C ASP A 112 5.83 7.98 -13.35
N PHE A 113 5.31 9.03 -12.73
CA PHE A 113 5.23 10.36 -13.36
C PHE A 113 6.61 10.97 -13.59
N LYS A 114 7.52 10.89 -12.60
CA LYS A 114 8.91 11.35 -12.74
C LYS A 114 9.61 10.63 -13.88
N PHE A 115 9.41 9.31 -13.96
CA PHE A 115 9.96 8.50 -15.04
C PHE A 115 9.45 8.98 -16.40
N CYS A 116 8.14 9.18 -16.58
CA CYS A 116 7.57 9.66 -17.81
C CYS A 116 8.16 11.02 -18.23
N ILE A 117 8.21 11.98 -17.32
CA ILE A 117 8.75 13.32 -17.60
C ILE A 117 10.23 13.25 -18.04
N LYS A 118 11.02 12.40 -17.39
CA LYS A 118 12.44 12.22 -17.74
C LYS A 118 12.62 11.60 -19.12
N GLU A 119 11.88 10.52 -19.41
CA GLU A 119 12.08 9.81 -20.69
C GLU A 119 11.53 10.56 -21.90
N LEU A 120 10.68 11.59 -21.71
CA LEU A 120 10.29 12.49 -22.80
C LEU A 120 11.44 13.33 -23.36
N ASP A 121 12.60 13.38 -22.71
CA ASP A 121 13.80 13.96 -23.31
C ASP A 121 14.27 13.17 -24.53
N ARG A 122 13.98 11.86 -24.57
CA ARG A 122 14.42 10.91 -25.59
C ARG A 122 13.32 10.53 -26.60
N TYR A 123 12.07 10.48 -26.12
CA TYR A 123 10.90 10.01 -26.85
C TYR A 123 9.87 11.13 -27.04
N ASN A 124 8.99 10.96 -28.02
CA ASN A 124 7.87 11.89 -28.26
C ASN A 124 6.60 11.49 -27.49
N GLY A 125 6.46 10.19 -27.21
CA GLY A 125 5.34 9.65 -26.44
C GLY A 125 5.78 8.46 -25.60
N ILE A 126 5.21 8.36 -24.41
CA ILE A 126 5.46 7.27 -23.44
C ILE A 126 4.13 6.79 -22.94
N ALA A 127 3.94 5.48 -22.84
CA ALA A 127 2.78 4.91 -22.18
C ALA A 127 3.19 3.74 -21.28
N MET A 128 2.49 3.64 -20.14
CA MET A 128 2.59 2.44 -19.30
C MET A 128 1.90 1.27 -20.00
N SER A 129 2.52 0.11 -19.94
CA SER A 129 1.99 -1.11 -20.55
C SER A 129 2.20 -2.32 -19.66
N ASN A 130 1.35 -3.32 -19.82
CA ASN A 130 1.49 -4.62 -19.16
C ASN A 130 1.33 -5.74 -20.18
N ASP A 131 1.98 -6.88 -19.89
CA ASP A 131 1.78 -8.11 -20.63
C ASP A 131 0.36 -8.65 -20.45
N ILE A 132 -0.11 -9.35 -21.48
CA ILE A 132 -1.39 -10.05 -21.44
C ILE A 132 -1.20 -11.45 -20.86
N THR A 133 -1.87 -11.73 -19.74
CA THR A 133 -1.77 -13.03 -19.06
C THR A 133 -2.73 -14.08 -19.63
N ASP A 134 -3.89 -13.65 -20.11
CA ASP A 134 -4.91 -14.53 -20.67
C ASP A 134 -4.69 -14.82 -22.17
N SER A 135 -5.32 -15.89 -22.68
CA SER A 135 -5.34 -16.15 -24.12
C SER A 135 -6.21 -15.12 -24.83
N LEU A 136 -5.73 -14.61 -25.97
CA LEU A 136 -6.46 -13.67 -26.81
C LEU A 136 -7.12 -14.38 -27.98
N VAL A 137 -8.36 -13.99 -28.24
CA VAL A 137 -9.13 -14.39 -29.40
C VAL A 137 -9.89 -13.18 -29.93
N THR A 138 -9.96 -13.04 -31.26
CA THR A 138 -10.80 -12.02 -31.89
C THR A 138 -12.29 -12.36 -31.67
N LYS A 139 -13.19 -11.38 -31.83
CA LYS A 139 -14.64 -11.64 -31.73
C LYS A 139 -15.14 -12.67 -32.73
N ASP A 140 -14.40 -12.87 -33.81
CA ASP A 140 -14.71 -13.86 -34.86
C ASP A 140 -14.10 -15.25 -34.57
N GLY A 141 -13.52 -15.43 -33.37
CA GLY A 141 -13.02 -16.74 -32.90
C GLY A 141 -11.59 -17.09 -33.35
N ILE A 142 -10.82 -16.13 -33.87
CA ILE A 142 -9.42 -16.37 -34.30
C ILE A 142 -8.50 -16.16 -33.11
N PHE A 143 -7.73 -17.21 -32.73
CA PHE A 143 -6.72 -17.12 -31.68
C PHE A 143 -5.48 -16.36 -32.19
N VAL A 144 -4.98 -15.45 -31.38
CA VAL A 144 -3.80 -14.65 -31.68
C VAL A 144 -2.70 -14.90 -30.65
N ASN A 145 -1.46 -14.71 -31.07
CA ASN A 145 -0.32 -14.83 -30.16
C ASN A 145 -0.29 -13.64 -29.20
N ARG A 146 -0.69 -13.85 -27.94
CA ARG A 146 -0.74 -12.77 -26.93
C ARG A 146 0.60 -12.05 -26.70
N ARG A 147 1.74 -12.69 -27.01
CA ARG A 147 3.08 -12.08 -26.84
C ARG A 147 3.36 -10.93 -27.79
N GLU A 148 2.52 -10.76 -28.82
CA GLU A 148 2.58 -9.65 -29.79
C GLU A 148 1.75 -8.45 -29.35
N PHE A 149 1.08 -8.53 -28.19
CA PHE A 149 0.15 -7.51 -27.71
C PHE A 149 0.50 -7.06 -26.29
N LEU A 150 0.24 -5.79 -26.00
CA LEU A 150 0.37 -5.18 -24.69
C LEU A 150 -0.94 -4.50 -24.28
N LEU A 151 -1.25 -4.52 -23.00
CA LEU A 151 -2.30 -3.71 -22.43
C LEU A 151 -1.76 -2.31 -22.17
N ILE A 152 -2.28 -1.29 -22.84
CA ILE A 152 -1.89 0.09 -22.59
C ILE A 152 -2.66 0.64 -21.39
N GLN A 153 -1.93 1.27 -20.51
CA GLN A 153 -2.45 1.94 -19.31
C GLN A 153 -2.00 3.40 -19.28
N THR A 154 -2.61 4.18 -18.42
CA THR A 154 -2.10 5.52 -18.08
C THR A 154 -1.17 5.43 -16.87
N PRO A 155 -0.14 6.29 -16.73
CA PRO A 155 0.06 7.54 -17.47
C PRO A 155 0.45 7.34 -18.93
N GLU A 156 -0.08 8.25 -19.78
CA GLU A 156 0.38 8.46 -21.14
C GLU A 156 0.97 9.87 -21.21
N ALA A 157 2.23 10.00 -21.59
CA ALA A 157 2.99 11.25 -21.54
C ALA A 157 3.53 11.63 -22.92
N PHE A 158 3.61 12.92 -23.20
CA PHE A 158 3.94 13.43 -24.55
C PHE A 158 4.74 14.71 -24.49
N LYS A 159 5.57 14.95 -25.52
CA LYS A 159 5.98 16.29 -25.89
C LYS A 159 4.75 17.04 -26.35
N PHE A 160 4.51 18.22 -25.77
CA PHE A 160 3.24 18.92 -25.98
C PHE A 160 2.96 19.25 -27.44
N ASP A 161 3.89 19.87 -28.14
CA ASP A 161 3.73 20.26 -29.54
C ASP A 161 3.44 19.05 -30.44
N ILE A 162 4.04 17.90 -30.13
CA ILE A 162 3.82 16.69 -30.94
C ILE A 162 2.40 16.18 -30.79
N ILE A 163 1.91 15.99 -29.55
CA ILE A 163 0.57 15.48 -29.35
C ILE A 163 -0.49 16.50 -29.78
N TYR A 164 -0.26 17.79 -29.57
CA TYR A 164 -1.21 18.84 -29.98
C TYR A 164 -1.40 18.83 -31.50
N ASN A 165 -0.34 18.68 -32.30
CA ASN A 165 -0.40 18.64 -33.76
C ASN A 165 -0.85 17.28 -34.34
N ASP A 166 -0.64 16.20 -33.60
CA ASP A 166 -0.97 14.84 -34.06
C ASP A 166 -2.37 14.39 -33.65
N PHE A 167 -2.97 15.03 -32.63
CA PHE A 167 -4.24 14.60 -32.06
C PHE A 167 -5.40 14.86 -33.03
N ASP A 168 -6.12 13.78 -33.37
CA ASP A 168 -7.33 13.82 -34.17
C ASP A 168 -8.53 13.39 -33.30
N ILE A 169 -9.40 14.31 -32.99
CA ILE A 169 -10.60 14.09 -32.17
C ILE A 169 -11.55 13.05 -32.77
N ASN A 170 -11.54 12.88 -34.10
CA ASN A 170 -12.44 11.98 -34.81
C ASN A 170 -11.93 10.53 -34.83
N LYS A 171 -10.68 10.28 -34.48
CA LYS A 171 -10.18 8.91 -34.30
C LYS A 171 -10.82 8.28 -33.09
N ASN A 172 -11.34 7.08 -33.27
CA ASN A 172 -11.93 6.31 -32.17
C ASN A 172 -10.84 5.47 -31.44
N ASP A 173 -9.82 6.16 -30.95
CA ASP A 173 -8.71 5.53 -30.24
C ASP A 173 -8.97 5.46 -28.74
N THR A 174 -8.70 4.32 -28.14
CA THR A 174 -8.81 4.11 -26.69
C THR A 174 -7.54 4.53 -25.95
N ALA A 175 -6.39 4.59 -26.61
CA ALA A 175 -5.10 5.00 -26.08
C ALA A 175 -4.60 6.26 -26.82
N ILE A 176 -4.20 7.28 -26.04
CA ILE A 176 -3.73 8.57 -26.59
C ILE A 176 -2.42 8.37 -27.38
N ILE A 177 -1.56 7.45 -26.90
CA ILE A 177 -0.28 7.13 -27.52
C ILE A 177 -0.43 6.71 -28.99
N ASN A 178 -1.60 6.17 -29.39
CA ASN A 178 -1.86 5.79 -30.78
C ASN A 178 -2.03 6.99 -31.71
N GLN A 179 -2.27 8.18 -31.17
CA GLN A 179 -2.38 9.41 -31.95
C GLN A 179 -1.03 9.88 -32.53
N ILE A 180 0.07 9.57 -31.85
CA ILE A 180 1.43 9.94 -32.32
C ILE A 180 1.71 9.31 -33.69
N LYS A 181 2.04 10.14 -34.69
CA LYS A 181 2.28 9.70 -36.06
C LYS A 181 3.62 8.95 -36.20
N ASP A 182 4.70 9.46 -35.59
CA ASP A 182 6.00 8.79 -35.61
C ASP A 182 6.11 7.73 -34.52
N LYS A 183 5.74 6.49 -34.85
CA LYS A 183 5.76 5.35 -33.93
C LYS A 183 7.17 4.96 -33.46
N SER A 184 8.22 5.33 -34.19
CA SER A 184 9.62 5.04 -33.82
C SER A 184 10.08 5.83 -32.58
N LYS A 185 9.36 6.89 -32.23
CA LYS A 185 9.64 7.76 -31.07
C LYS A 185 8.69 7.52 -29.91
N ILE A 186 8.05 6.35 -29.87
CA ILE A 186 7.22 5.92 -28.76
C ILE A 186 7.99 4.94 -27.89
N TYR A 187 7.85 5.08 -26.56
CA TYR A 187 8.36 4.13 -25.59
C TYR A 187 7.24 3.56 -24.73
N LEU A 188 7.07 2.24 -24.79
CA LEU A 188 6.15 1.51 -23.94
C LEU A 188 6.94 0.87 -22.80
N TYR A 189 6.65 1.25 -21.54
CA TYR A 189 7.34 0.69 -20.40
C TYR A 189 6.41 -0.15 -19.54
N SER A 190 6.94 -1.26 -19.02
CA SER A 190 6.23 -2.11 -18.08
C SER A 190 6.58 -1.72 -16.65
N ASN A 191 5.56 -1.60 -15.81
CA ASN A 191 5.73 -1.42 -14.38
C ASN A 191 5.12 -2.62 -13.64
N SER A 192 5.84 -3.15 -12.66
CA SER A 192 5.38 -4.23 -11.79
C SER A 192 4.28 -3.82 -10.80
N SER A 193 3.85 -2.54 -10.81
CA SER A 193 2.82 -2.05 -9.91
C SER A 193 1.41 -2.48 -10.30
N PHE A 194 0.56 -2.67 -9.31
CA PHE A 194 -0.87 -2.99 -9.49
C PHE A 194 -1.66 -1.77 -9.99
N ASN A 195 -1.31 -1.21 -11.15
CA ASN A 195 -1.97 -0.01 -11.70
C ASN A 195 -3.26 -0.36 -12.47
N PHE A 196 -4.11 -1.23 -11.91
CA PHE A 196 -5.37 -1.57 -12.55
C PHE A 196 -6.41 -0.44 -12.44
N LYS A 197 -7.38 -0.46 -13.36
CA LYS A 197 -8.44 0.54 -13.46
C LYS A 197 -9.70 0.06 -12.75
N ILE A 198 -10.19 0.82 -11.79
CA ILE A 198 -11.51 0.59 -11.20
C ILE A 198 -12.57 0.86 -12.28
N THR A 199 -13.25 -0.20 -12.71
CA THR A 199 -14.20 -0.17 -13.83
C THR A 199 -15.56 -0.70 -13.41
N TYR A 200 -15.58 -1.72 -12.57
CA TYR A 200 -16.76 -2.40 -12.05
C TYR A 200 -16.83 -2.27 -10.52
N PRO A 201 -18.03 -2.43 -9.89
CA PRO A 201 -18.17 -2.32 -8.44
C PRO A 201 -17.23 -3.24 -7.64
N GLN A 202 -17.01 -4.48 -8.10
CA GLN A 202 -16.11 -5.42 -7.45
C GLN A 202 -14.64 -4.97 -7.43
N ASP A 203 -14.24 -4.13 -8.40
CA ASP A 203 -12.88 -3.61 -8.45
C ASP A 203 -12.57 -2.71 -7.24
N LEU A 204 -13.59 -2.05 -6.68
CA LEU A 204 -13.43 -1.23 -5.48
C LEU A 204 -13.05 -2.10 -4.28
N PHE A 205 -13.71 -3.26 -4.10
CA PHE A 205 -13.36 -4.21 -3.05
C PHE A 205 -11.94 -4.77 -3.22
N LEU A 206 -11.57 -5.11 -4.46
CA LEU A 206 -10.20 -5.56 -4.75
C LEU A 206 -9.19 -4.46 -4.43
N ALA A 207 -9.49 -3.21 -4.80
CA ALA A 207 -8.65 -2.06 -4.48
C ALA A 207 -8.48 -1.86 -2.98
N GLU A 208 -9.55 -1.97 -2.18
CA GLU A 208 -9.47 -1.89 -0.72
C GLU A 208 -8.58 -2.98 -0.13
N GLN A 209 -8.70 -4.22 -0.59
CA GLN A 209 -7.85 -5.30 -0.13
C GLN A 209 -6.38 -5.07 -0.52
N LEU A 210 -6.11 -4.64 -1.75
CA LEU A 210 -4.75 -4.33 -2.21
C LEU A 210 -4.11 -3.18 -1.42
N MET A 211 -4.88 -2.17 -1.02
CA MET A 211 -4.37 -1.10 -0.16
C MET A 211 -4.04 -1.56 1.27
N ARG A 212 -4.76 -2.55 1.78
CA ARG A 212 -4.51 -3.12 3.11
C ARG A 212 -3.33 -4.07 3.13
N ILE A 213 -3.05 -4.74 2.02
CA ILE A 213 -2.03 -5.79 1.96
C ILE A 213 -0.75 -5.21 1.37
N ASN A 214 0.25 -4.98 2.23
CA ASN A 214 1.61 -4.72 1.79
C ASN A 214 2.34 -6.06 1.70
N TYR A 215 2.45 -6.63 0.50
CA TYR A 215 3.31 -7.79 0.28
C TYR A 215 4.77 -7.34 0.31
N VAL A 216 5.50 -7.84 1.28
CA VAL A 216 6.96 -7.72 1.31
C VAL A 216 7.54 -9.03 0.83
N HIS A 217 8.11 -9.04 -0.36
CA HIS A 217 8.99 -10.12 -0.77
C HIS A 217 10.32 -9.90 -0.03
N VAL A 218 10.58 -10.72 0.99
CA VAL A 218 11.72 -10.55 1.91
C VAL A 218 13.06 -10.44 1.18
N SER A 219 13.18 -11.06 -0.01
CA SER A 219 14.39 -10.98 -0.82
C SER A 219 14.56 -9.70 -1.66
N GLN A 220 13.48 -8.93 -1.89
CA GLN A 220 13.50 -7.79 -2.83
C GLN A 220 13.22 -6.43 -2.19
N VAL A 221 12.52 -6.38 -1.05
CA VAL A 221 11.98 -5.13 -0.47
C VAL A 221 12.56 -4.81 0.90
N VAL A 222 13.06 -5.81 1.62
CA VAL A 222 13.70 -5.57 2.92
C VAL A 222 15.16 -5.22 2.66
N ASP A 223 15.47 -3.93 2.81
CA ASP A 223 16.86 -3.50 2.88
C ASP A 223 17.51 -4.19 4.09
N LYS A 224 18.42 -5.14 3.80
CA LYS A 224 19.16 -5.88 4.84
C LYS A 224 20.23 -5.04 5.53
N THR A 225 20.39 -3.79 5.11
CA THR A 225 21.34 -2.82 5.67
C THR A 225 20.72 -1.96 6.78
N TYR A 226 19.67 -2.45 7.48
CA TYR A 226 19.05 -1.72 8.57
C TYR A 226 20.07 -1.42 9.68
N LYS A 227 20.17 -0.14 10.04
CA LYS A 227 20.93 0.34 11.17
C LYS A 227 19.97 0.62 12.31
N ILE A 228 20.14 -0.09 13.42
CA ILE A 228 19.34 0.12 14.62
C ILE A 228 20.06 1.11 15.51
N ASP A 229 19.56 2.33 15.51
CA ASP A 229 20.04 3.38 16.40
C ASP A 229 19.06 3.50 17.58
N GLY A 230 19.55 3.26 18.80
CA GLY A 230 18.74 3.41 20.00
C GLY A 230 18.56 2.14 20.83
N LYS A 231 17.71 2.24 21.86
CA LYS A 231 17.46 1.18 22.86
C LYS A 231 16.15 0.47 22.54
N VAL A 232 16.18 -0.86 22.59
CA VAL A 232 15.07 -1.73 22.17
C VAL A 232 14.42 -2.44 23.35
N LEU A 233 13.10 -2.31 23.51
CA LEU A 233 12.31 -3.17 24.37
C LEU A 233 11.74 -4.32 23.54
N VAL A 234 12.00 -5.58 23.94
CA VAL A 234 11.51 -6.79 23.25
C VAL A 234 10.59 -7.57 24.17
N LEU A 235 9.31 -7.67 23.84
CA LEU A 235 8.37 -8.54 24.55
C LEU A 235 8.23 -9.88 23.81
N GLY A 236 8.16 -10.97 24.57
CA GLY A 236 8.15 -12.32 24.00
C GLY A 236 9.56 -12.85 23.63
N GLY A 237 10.63 -12.27 24.20
CA GLY A 237 12.02 -12.64 23.92
C GLY A 237 12.39 -14.10 24.19
N SER A 238 11.60 -14.83 25.00
CA SER A 238 11.80 -16.26 25.28
C SER A 238 11.16 -17.20 24.24
N GLY A 239 10.27 -16.71 23.36
CA GLY A 239 9.63 -17.49 22.31
C GLY A 239 10.56 -17.70 21.09
N GLY A 240 10.20 -18.59 20.17
CA GLY A 240 11.04 -18.92 19.01
C GLY A 240 11.45 -17.71 18.16
N VAL A 241 10.50 -16.84 17.79
CA VAL A 241 10.81 -15.60 17.06
C VAL A 241 11.55 -14.61 17.95
N GLY A 242 11.17 -14.49 19.24
CA GLY A 242 11.80 -13.57 20.18
C GLY A 242 13.26 -13.89 20.46
N GLN A 243 13.61 -15.18 20.60
CA GLN A 243 15.00 -15.62 20.74
C GLN A 243 15.82 -15.25 19.52
N ALA A 244 15.25 -15.39 18.33
CA ALA A 244 15.93 -15.04 17.09
C ALA A 244 16.11 -13.51 16.95
N VAL A 245 15.10 -12.69 17.33
CA VAL A 245 15.21 -11.22 17.41
C VAL A 245 16.31 -10.80 18.39
N THR A 246 16.29 -11.33 19.62
CA THR A 246 17.30 -10.97 20.63
C THR A 246 18.70 -11.42 20.27
N ALA A 247 18.87 -12.58 19.62
CA ALA A 247 20.14 -13.04 19.09
C ALA A 247 20.67 -12.08 18.02
N LYS A 248 19.80 -11.62 17.10
CA LYS A 248 20.18 -10.64 16.06
C LYS A 248 20.57 -9.28 16.65
N LEU A 249 19.81 -8.79 17.64
CA LEU A 249 20.16 -7.54 18.35
C LEU A 249 21.51 -7.63 19.06
N LYS A 250 21.84 -8.78 19.67
CA LYS A 250 23.18 -9.05 20.25
C LYS A 250 24.26 -9.01 19.19
N GLN A 251 24.06 -9.68 18.05
CA GLN A 251 25.00 -9.68 16.94
C GLN A 251 25.28 -8.27 16.39
N LEU A 252 24.27 -7.40 16.41
CA LEU A 252 24.37 -6.01 15.98
C LEU A 252 24.88 -5.06 17.08
N ASN A 253 25.25 -5.57 18.26
CA ASN A 253 25.67 -4.78 19.42
C ASN A 253 24.64 -3.72 19.87
N VAL A 254 23.34 -3.99 19.71
CA VAL A 254 22.25 -3.09 20.10
C VAL A 254 21.91 -3.28 21.57
N THR A 255 21.74 -2.18 22.31
CA THR A 255 21.24 -2.22 23.69
C THR A 255 19.76 -2.60 23.70
N PHE A 256 19.39 -3.68 24.36
CA PHE A 256 17.99 -4.08 24.50
C PHE A 256 17.66 -4.62 25.88
N TYR A 257 16.36 -4.60 26.20
CA TYR A 257 15.77 -5.25 27.37
C TYR A 257 14.68 -6.21 26.89
N ALA A 258 14.75 -7.46 27.32
CA ALA A 258 13.80 -8.50 26.95
C ALA A 258 13.31 -9.22 28.22
N PRO A 259 12.31 -8.67 28.93
CA PRO A 259 11.81 -9.24 30.16
C PRO A 259 11.18 -10.61 29.95
N THR A 260 11.35 -11.49 30.91
CA THR A 260 10.59 -12.74 31.02
C THR A 260 9.16 -12.46 31.47
N HIS A 261 8.25 -13.44 31.33
CA HIS A 261 6.87 -13.31 31.82
C HIS A 261 6.77 -13.12 33.36
N LYS A 262 7.80 -13.51 34.13
CA LYS A 262 7.85 -13.27 35.56
C LYS A 262 8.26 -11.84 35.91
N GLU A 263 9.04 -11.21 35.05
CA GLU A 263 9.46 -9.82 35.23
C GLU A 263 8.40 -8.85 34.74
N LEU A 264 7.73 -9.17 33.62
CA LEU A 264 6.65 -8.35 33.04
C LEU A 264 5.54 -9.27 32.51
N ASP A 265 4.43 -9.36 33.24
CA ASP A 265 3.31 -10.24 32.89
C ASP A 265 2.34 -9.52 31.94
N LEU A 266 2.25 -10.02 30.70
CA LEU A 266 1.38 -9.44 29.67
C LEU A 266 -0.12 -9.59 29.92
N LEU A 267 -0.52 -10.47 30.83
CA LEU A 267 -1.93 -10.60 31.24
C LEU A 267 -2.40 -9.40 32.07
N ARG A 268 -1.49 -8.72 32.76
CA ARG A 268 -1.78 -7.61 33.66
C ARG A 268 -1.02 -6.33 33.34
N ILE A 269 -0.38 -6.29 32.19
CA ILE A 269 0.51 -5.20 31.79
C ILE A 269 -0.21 -3.86 31.77
N THR A 270 0.41 -2.86 32.38
CA THR A 270 -0.01 -1.48 32.34
C THR A 270 1.13 -0.57 31.85
N PRO A 271 0.84 0.62 31.32
CA PRO A 271 1.87 1.60 30.97
C PRO A 271 2.83 1.91 32.12
N GLN A 272 2.32 1.97 33.35
CA GLN A 272 3.13 2.24 34.54
C GLN A 272 4.09 1.10 34.84
N GLU A 273 3.62 -0.17 34.80
CA GLU A 273 4.50 -1.32 34.99
C GLU A 273 5.64 -1.39 33.97
N ILE A 274 5.35 -1.02 32.72
CA ILE A 274 6.38 -0.97 31.68
C ILE A 274 7.42 0.10 32.04
N ALA A 275 6.97 1.28 32.48
CA ALA A 275 7.83 2.38 32.89
C ALA A 275 8.73 2.01 34.10
N ASP A 276 8.16 1.33 35.08
CA ASP A 276 8.86 0.96 36.32
C ASP A 276 9.90 -0.15 36.09
N LYS A 277 9.63 -1.09 35.17
CA LYS A 277 10.46 -2.28 34.97
C LYS A 277 11.44 -2.14 33.82
N CYS A 278 11.15 -1.29 32.82
CA CYS A 278 12.09 -1.07 31.72
C CYS A 278 13.24 -0.16 32.16
N PRO A 279 14.51 -0.62 32.09
CA PRO A 279 15.65 0.11 32.66
C PRO A 279 16.02 1.37 31.88
N PHE A 280 15.29 1.68 30.80
CA PHE A 280 15.50 2.86 29.96
C PHE A 280 14.21 3.25 29.23
N LYS A 281 14.18 4.45 28.67
CA LYS A 281 13.14 4.87 27.73
C LYS A 281 13.48 4.31 26.33
N PRO A 282 12.72 3.33 25.80
CA PRO A 282 13.03 2.70 24.52
C PRO A 282 12.80 3.64 23.34
N ASP A 283 13.60 3.51 22.31
CA ASP A 283 13.43 4.14 20.99
C ASP A 283 12.62 3.23 20.07
N ILE A 284 12.71 1.92 20.33
CA ILE A 284 12.04 0.87 19.57
C ILE A 284 11.37 -0.10 20.55
N ILE A 285 10.12 -0.47 20.26
CA ILE A 285 9.37 -1.50 20.97
C ILE A 285 8.99 -2.61 19.99
N ILE A 286 9.43 -3.83 20.26
CA ILE A 286 9.13 -5.03 19.47
C ILE A 286 8.32 -5.98 20.32
N ASN A 287 7.05 -6.23 19.96
CA ASN A 287 6.22 -7.21 20.63
C ASN A 287 5.96 -8.42 19.72
N VAL A 288 6.67 -9.51 19.98
CA VAL A 288 6.50 -10.81 19.32
C VAL A 288 5.85 -11.84 20.22
N ALA A 289 5.37 -11.44 21.40
CA ALA A 289 4.63 -12.31 22.28
C ALA A 289 3.27 -12.69 21.71
N ALA A 290 2.86 -13.92 21.96
CA ALA A 290 1.54 -14.42 21.62
C ALA A 290 1.07 -15.49 22.61
N ALA A 291 -0.19 -15.45 22.97
CA ALA A 291 -0.91 -16.54 23.60
C ALA A 291 -1.87 -17.17 22.60
N TYR A 292 -1.98 -18.47 22.63
CA TYR A 292 -2.95 -19.23 21.85
C TYR A 292 -3.44 -20.41 22.65
N GLU A 293 -4.67 -20.80 22.38
CA GLU A 293 -5.24 -22.07 22.79
C GLU A 293 -6.11 -22.60 21.66
N ASN A 294 -6.21 -23.91 21.54
CA ASN A 294 -7.10 -24.53 20.56
C ASN A 294 -8.54 -24.51 21.09
N ASP A 295 -9.51 -24.71 20.21
CA ASP A 295 -10.93 -24.66 20.53
C ASP A 295 -11.41 -25.93 21.32
N GLU A 296 -10.50 -26.85 21.70
CA GLU A 296 -10.75 -27.91 22.68
C GLU A 296 -10.97 -27.31 24.08
N THR A 297 -10.34 -26.15 24.37
CA THR A 297 -10.66 -25.33 25.55
C THR A 297 -11.93 -24.51 25.26
N PRO A 298 -12.94 -24.48 26.15
CA PRO A 298 -14.11 -23.64 25.95
C PRO A 298 -13.74 -22.20 25.61
N LEU A 299 -14.38 -21.63 24.59
CA LEU A 299 -13.99 -20.33 24.05
C LEU A 299 -14.00 -19.21 25.09
N LEU A 300 -14.97 -19.22 26.01
CA LEU A 300 -15.03 -18.22 27.09
C LEU A 300 -13.88 -18.36 28.08
N ASP A 301 -13.44 -19.58 28.37
CA ASP A 301 -12.36 -19.82 29.35
C ASP A 301 -10.99 -19.34 28.84
N SER A 302 -10.76 -19.40 27.52
CA SER A 302 -9.53 -18.95 26.89
C SER A 302 -9.56 -17.48 26.44
N PHE A 303 -10.74 -16.84 26.41
CA PHE A 303 -10.96 -15.53 25.82
C PHE A 303 -10.05 -14.45 26.42
N ASP A 304 -10.15 -14.22 27.72
CA ASP A 304 -9.43 -13.13 28.40
C ASP A 304 -7.91 -13.29 28.22
N LYS A 305 -7.38 -14.50 28.43
CA LYS A 305 -5.96 -14.77 28.26
C LYS A 305 -5.46 -14.46 26.85
N ILE A 306 -6.22 -14.88 25.84
CA ILE A 306 -5.83 -14.68 24.45
C ILE A 306 -5.93 -13.20 24.08
N PHE A 307 -6.99 -12.50 24.45
CA PHE A 307 -7.16 -11.08 24.15
C PHE A 307 -6.23 -10.19 24.97
N ASP A 308 -5.97 -10.49 26.23
CA ASP A 308 -5.04 -9.73 27.05
C ASP A 308 -3.62 -9.75 26.47
N VAL A 309 -3.11 -10.94 26.08
CA VAL A 309 -1.75 -11.06 25.54
C VAL A 309 -1.66 -10.57 24.11
N ASN A 310 -2.64 -10.88 23.23
CA ASN A 310 -2.49 -10.57 21.80
C ASN A 310 -2.98 -9.19 21.38
N LEU A 311 -3.85 -8.54 22.18
CA LEU A 311 -4.41 -7.22 21.87
C LEU A 311 -4.13 -6.20 22.98
N LYS A 312 -4.62 -6.42 24.19
CA LYS A 312 -4.56 -5.44 25.27
C LYS A 312 -3.13 -5.05 25.65
N SER A 313 -2.21 -6.01 25.62
CA SER A 313 -0.78 -5.73 25.82
C SER A 313 -0.23 -4.73 24.80
N ASN A 314 -0.63 -4.84 23.54
CA ASN A 314 -0.22 -3.91 22.49
C ASN A 314 -0.83 -2.52 22.67
N ILE A 315 -2.07 -2.43 23.18
CA ILE A 315 -2.68 -1.16 23.55
C ILE A 315 -1.87 -0.51 24.69
N ALA A 316 -1.51 -1.27 25.74
CA ALA A 316 -0.72 -0.77 26.86
C ALA A 316 0.67 -0.26 26.40
N LEU A 317 1.32 -0.94 25.44
CA LEU A 317 2.58 -0.48 24.85
C LEU A 317 2.44 0.85 24.11
N VAL A 318 1.37 1.03 23.35
CA VAL A 318 1.09 2.30 22.65
C VAL A 318 0.82 3.42 23.66
N GLU A 319 0.03 3.17 24.69
CA GLU A 319 -0.21 4.15 25.74
C GLU A 319 1.09 4.49 26.50
N TYR A 320 1.93 3.51 26.79
CA TYR A 320 3.27 3.77 27.34
C TYR A 320 4.13 4.63 26.40
N ALA A 321 4.17 4.31 25.10
CA ALA A 321 4.94 5.09 24.13
C ALA A 321 4.51 6.56 24.08
N LYS A 322 3.21 6.85 24.23
CA LYS A 322 2.70 8.24 24.32
C LYS A 322 3.30 9.02 25.50
N THR A 323 3.62 8.34 26.60
CA THR A 323 4.22 9.00 27.79
C THR A 323 5.70 9.35 27.61
N LEU A 324 6.37 8.78 26.62
CA LEU A 324 7.81 8.98 26.41
C LEU A 324 8.19 10.35 25.84
N ASN A 325 7.23 11.02 25.19
CA ASN A 325 7.41 12.34 24.57
C ASN A 325 8.64 12.43 23.64
N LYS A 326 8.87 11.37 22.85
CA LYS A 326 9.95 11.26 21.86
C LYS A 326 9.53 10.34 20.72
N PRO A 327 10.27 10.35 19.58
CA PRO A 327 10.02 9.39 18.51
C PRO A 327 10.17 7.94 19.00
N VAL A 328 9.20 7.07 18.65
CA VAL A 328 9.22 5.63 18.99
C VAL A 328 8.71 4.80 17.83
N ASN A 329 9.45 3.79 17.45
CA ASN A 329 8.96 2.77 16.51
C ASN A 329 8.36 1.59 17.28
N ILE A 330 7.16 1.16 16.90
CA ILE A 330 6.48 0.01 17.51
C ILE A 330 6.19 -1.02 16.44
N VAL A 331 6.71 -2.24 16.64
CA VAL A 331 6.44 -3.38 15.77
C VAL A 331 5.71 -4.45 16.54
N VAL A 332 4.55 -4.84 16.06
CA VAL A 332 3.73 -5.89 16.68
C VAL A 332 3.62 -7.10 15.76
N MET A 333 3.60 -8.30 16.37
CA MET A 333 3.45 -9.54 15.64
C MET A 333 1.98 -9.95 15.55
N SER A 334 1.43 -9.91 14.34
CA SER A 334 0.14 -10.47 14.02
C SER A 334 0.29 -11.92 13.48
N SER A 335 -0.61 -12.37 12.64
CA SER A 335 -0.60 -13.72 12.05
C SER A 335 -1.46 -13.75 10.79
N SER A 336 -1.18 -14.63 9.85
CA SER A 336 -2.05 -14.89 8.72
C SER A 336 -3.46 -15.36 9.13
N SER A 337 -3.63 -15.83 10.38
CA SER A 337 -4.94 -16.13 10.97
C SER A 337 -5.81 -14.88 11.17
N SER A 338 -5.23 -13.69 11.17
CA SER A 338 -5.96 -12.41 11.26
C SER A 338 -6.72 -12.04 10.00
N THR A 339 -6.30 -12.57 8.85
CA THR A 339 -6.93 -12.27 7.55
C THR A 339 -8.01 -13.27 7.17
N ARG A 340 -7.94 -14.44 7.75
CA ARG A 340 -8.91 -15.51 7.58
C ARG A 340 -8.91 -16.38 8.84
N GLY A 341 -10.07 -16.54 9.48
CA GLY A 341 -10.23 -17.43 10.63
C GLY A 341 -9.69 -18.83 10.34
N ARG A 342 -9.08 -19.44 11.34
CA ARG A 342 -8.54 -20.81 11.25
C ARG A 342 -9.36 -21.71 12.15
N GLU A 343 -9.69 -22.88 11.60
CA GLU A 343 -10.28 -23.96 12.38
C GLU A 343 -9.42 -24.25 13.61
N ASN A 344 -10.04 -24.50 14.73
CA ASN A 344 -9.41 -24.74 16.04
C ASN A 344 -8.58 -23.58 16.63
N LEU A 345 -8.71 -22.36 16.11
CA LEU A 345 -8.01 -21.16 16.61
C LEU A 345 -8.91 -19.92 16.63
N THR A 346 -10.16 -20.07 17.05
CA THR A 346 -11.18 -19.01 16.97
C THR A 346 -10.78 -17.75 17.70
N ASN A 347 -10.52 -17.81 19.01
CA ASN A 347 -10.15 -16.64 19.82
C ASN A 347 -8.81 -16.03 19.38
N TYR A 348 -7.84 -16.86 19.00
CA TYR A 348 -6.55 -16.38 18.48
C TYR A 348 -6.72 -15.59 17.18
N SER A 349 -7.48 -16.14 16.22
CA SER A 349 -7.77 -15.47 14.94
C SER A 349 -8.49 -14.14 15.15
N ALA A 350 -9.50 -14.12 16.04
CA ALA A 350 -10.25 -12.93 16.38
C ALA A 350 -9.36 -11.85 17.03
N ALA A 351 -8.51 -12.22 18.00
CA ALA A 351 -7.60 -11.29 18.66
C ALA A 351 -6.55 -10.71 17.69
N LYS A 352 -6.01 -11.52 16.77
CA LYS A 352 -5.06 -11.05 15.76
C LYS A 352 -5.74 -10.17 14.69
N ALA A 353 -7.00 -10.44 14.33
CA ALA A 353 -7.79 -9.56 13.47
C ALA A 353 -8.06 -8.20 14.15
N ALA A 354 -8.42 -8.22 15.43
CA ALA A 354 -8.59 -7.01 16.23
C ALA A 354 -7.28 -6.20 16.33
N LEU A 355 -6.11 -6.87 16.47
CA LEU A 355 -4.81 -6.21 16.47
C LEU A 355 -4.54 -5.50 15.14
N ASN A 356 -4.83 -6.12 14.00
CA ASN A 356 -4.66 -5.47 12.69
C ASN A 356 -5.54 -4.22 12.59
N SER A 357 -6.82 -4.33 12.96
CA SER A 357 -7.75 -3.19 12.97
C SER A 357 -7.28 -2.07 13.91
N PHE A 358 -6.71 -2.41 15.07
CA PHE A 358 -6.11 -1.45 15.98
C PHE A 358 -4.93 -0.71 15.33
N VAL A 359 -4.01 -1.42 14.67
CA VAL A 359 -2.87 -0.81 13.96
C VAL A 359 -3.37 0.14 12.88
N GLU A 360 -4.31 -0.28 12.02
CA GLU A 360 -4.87 0.56 10.96
C GLU A 360 -5.53 1.84 11.51
N SER A 361 -6.32 1.70 12.58
CA SER A 361 -7.09 2.82 13.12
C SER A 361 -6.26 3.85 13.89
N GLN A 362 -5.19 3.42 14.58
CA GLN A 362 -4.40 4.29 15.45
C GLN A 362 -3.21 4.94 14.75
N SER A 363 -2.66 4.33 13.72
CA SER A 363 -1.37 4.69 13.15
C SER A 363 -1.26 6.14 12.68
N SER A 364 -2.30 6.68 12.04
CA SER A 364 -2.27 8.07 11.55
C SER A 364 -2.25 9.10 12.68
N ALA A 365 -2.98 8.85 13.77
CA ALA A 365 -2.97 9.71 14.95
C ALA A 365 -1.64 9.62 15.69
N LEU A 366 -1.10 8.41 15.82
CA LEU A 366 0.19 8.15 16.47
C LEU A 366 1.36 8.77 15.70
N ALA A 367 1.34 8.74 14.38
CA ALA A 367 2.39 9.34 13.54
C ALA A 367 2.52 10.86 13.77
N LYS A 368 1.42 11.56 14.09
CA LYS A 368 1.46 12.97 14.50
C LYS A 368 2.21 13.20 15.81
N LEU A 369 2.30 12.17 16.66
CA LEU A 369 3.08 12.15 17.90
C LEU A 369 4.47 11.53 17.70
N GLN A 370 4.88 11.30 16.45
CA GLN A 370 6.13 10.62 16.07
C GLN A 370 6.22 9.16 16.61
N ILE A 371 5.08 8.50 16.76
CA ILE A 371 5.00 7.08 17.10
C ILE A 371 4.61 6.31 15.84
N TYR A 372 5.51 5.44 15.35
CA TYR A 372 5.37 4.71 14.10
C TYR A 372 5.01 3.25 14.38
N LEU A 373 3.71 2.94 14.30
CA LEU A 373 3.16 1.62 14.62
C LEU A 373 2.95 0.80 13.34
N ASN A 374 3.54 -0.41 13.29
CA ASN A 374 3.42 -1.36 12.18
C ASN A 374 3.19 -2.79 12.69
N ALA A 375 2.58 -3.64 11.86
CA ALA A 375 2.38 -5.07 12.17
C ALA A 375 3.06 -5.96 11.13
N VAL A 376 3.74 -7.00 11.59
CA VAL A 376 4.24 -8.10 10.76
C VAL A 376 3.25 -9.26 10.85
N ILE A 377 2.84 -9.79 9.70
CA ILE A 377 1.79 -10.81 9.55
C ILE A 377 2.38 -12.04 8.85
N PRO A 378 3.09 -12.90 9.59
CA PRO A 378 3.68 -14.08 9.00
C PRO A 378 2.64 -15.19 8.77
N GLU A 379 2.88 -16.02 7.77
CA GLU A 379 2.32 -17.36 7.70
C GLU A 379 2.96 -18.28 8.74
N LYS A 380 2.87 -19.58 8.54
CA LYS A 380 3.46 -20.56 9.47
C LYS A 380 4.98 -20.39 9.52
N ILE A 381 5.53 -20.13 10.70
CA ILE A 381 6.96 -19.94 10.93
C ILE A 381 7.55 -21.24 11.48
N ASN A 382 8.75 -21.61 11.02
CA ASN A 382 9.47 -22.76 11.56
C ASN A 382 9.99 -22.46 12.99
N THR A 383 9.13 -22.71 13.97
CA THR A 383 9.42 -22.50 15.40
C THR A 383 8.90 -23.71 16.21
N PRO A 384 9.38 -23.93 17.45
CA PRO A 384 8.87 -24.99 18.31
C PRO A 384 7.36 -24.92 18.55
N LEU A 385 6.76 -23.75 18.39
CA LEU A 385 5.33 -23.52 18.52
C LEU A 385 4.52 -24.27 17.46
N ILE A 386 5.00 -24.30 16.20
CA ILE A 386 4.26 -24.93 15.12
C ILE A 386 4.10 -26.44 15.34
N GLY A 387 5.12 -27.09 15.92
CA GLY A 387 5.07 -28.52 16.28
C GLY A 387 4.04 -28.84 17.38
N LYS A 388 3.70 -27.87 18.23
CA LYS A 388 2.63 -28.01 19.24
C LYS A 388 1.23 -27.78 18.69
N LEU A 389 1.12 -26.98 17.63
CA LEU A 389 -0.17 -26.62 17.01
C LEU A 389 -0.68 -27.69 16.03
N HIS A 390 0.19 -28.45 15.44
CA HIS A 390 -0.17 -29.46 14.43
C HIS A 390 0.21 -30.86 14.90
N LYS A 391 -0.81 -31.72 14.99
CA LYS A 391 -0.66 -33.17 15.32
C LYS A 391 -0.15 -34.01 14.12
N THR A 392 -0.07 -33.42 12.94
CA THR A 392 0.40 -34.06 11.69
C THR A 392 1.76 -33.53 11.27
N GLU A 393 2.56 -34.35 10.57
CA GLU A 393 3.81 -33.91 9.97
C GLU A 393 3.59 -32.71 9.05
N ILE A 394 4.31 -31.63 9.33
CA ILE A 394 4.29 -30.42 8.53
C ILE A 394 5.47 -30.47 7.56
N ASN A 395 5.22 -30.22 6.29
CA ASN A 395 6.28 -30.04 5.32
C ASN A 395 7.08 -28.77 5.67
N THR A 396 8.29 -28.95 6.19
CA THR A 396 9.16 -27.82 6.60
C THR A 396 9.51 -26.88 5.45
N ARG A 397 9.41 -27.33 4.20
CA ARG A 397 9.65 -26.50 3.00
C ARG A 397 8.59 -25.43 2.81
N GLU A 398 7.39 -25.58 3.42
CA GLU A 398 6.29 -24.63 3.36
C GLU A 398 6.32 -23.60 4.51
N LEU A 399 7.28 -23.73 5.43
CA LEU A 399 7.41 -22.84 6.56
C LEU A 399 8.33 -21.66 6.24
N LEU A 400 7.95 -20.48 6.74
CA LEU A 400 8.86 -19.32 6.76
C LEU A 400 10.05 -19.60 7.66
N GLY A 401 11.23 -19.21 7.22
CA GLY A 401 12.42 -19.16 8.08
C GLY A 401 12.28 -18.04 9.13
N THR A 402 12.87 -18.24 10.29
CA THR A 402 12.91 -17.19 11.33
C THR A 402 13.67 -15.94 10.86
N GLU A 403 14.68 -16.08 10.01
CA GLU A 403 15.44 -14.95 9.46
C GLU A 403 14.56 -14.03 8.60
N GLU A 404 13.71 -14.60 7.73
CA GLU A 404 12.77 -13.83 6.90
C GLU A 404 11.84 -12.96 7.77
N VAL A 405 11.41 -13.50 8.91
CA VAL A 405 10.54 -12.78 9.85
C VAL A 405 11.30 -11.69 10.60
N ILE A 406 12.55 -11.98 11.02
CA ILE A 406 13.40 -11.01 11.73
C ILE A 406 13.71 -9.82 10.82
N ASP A 407 14.07 -10.06 9.57
CA ASP A 407 14.37 -9.00 8.62
C ASP A 407 13.17 -8.04 8.47
N ALA A 408 11.95 -8.57 8.37
CA ALA A 408 10.75 -7.73 8.31
C ALA A 408 10.49 -6.96 9.62
N VAL A 409 10.68 -7.60 10.77
CA VAL A 409 10.55 -6.95 12.09
C VAL A 409 11.54 -5.80 12.24
N LEU A 410 12.80 -6.03 11.89
CA LEU A 410 13.86 -5.02 12.03
C LEU A 410 13.72 -3.90 10.98
N HIS A 411 13.26 -4.21 9.78
CA HIS A 411 12.90 -3.19 8.80
C HIS A 411 11.81 -2.26 9.35
N CYS A 412 10.70 -2.81 9.85
CA CYS A 412 9.64 -2.00 10.49
C CYS A 412 10.13 -1.21 11.71
N ALA A 413 11.11 -1.75 12.42
CA ALA A 413 11.70 -1.10 13.59
C ALA A 413 12.58 0.12 13.25
N THR A 414 13.04 0.24 12.01
CA THR A 414 13.97 1.29 11.56
C THR A 414 13.37 2.28 10.58
N THR A 415 12.17 2.03 10.07
CA THR A 415 11.46 2.92 9.14
C THR A 415 10.58 3.92 9.89
N LYS A 416 10.30 5.06 9.25
CA LYS A 416 9.26 6.01 9.69
C LYS A 416 7.89 5.71 9.04
N ASP A 417 7.77 4.61 8.34
CA ASP A 417 6.48 4.14 7.84
C ASP A 417 5.57 3.77 9.01
N TYR A 418 4.27 3.95 8.83
CA TYR A 418 3.26 3.64 9.84
C TYR A 418 2.00 3.04 9.22
N GLY A 419 1.26 2.28 10.01
CA GLY A 419 0.01 1.62 9.57
C GLY A 419 0.22 0.50 8.58
N LYS A 420 1.46 0.00 8.44
CA LYS A 420 1.78 -1.09 7.54
C LYS A 420 1.40 -2.43 8.15
N LEU A 421 0.73 -3.24 7.35
CA LEU A 421 0.43 -4.64 7.62
C LEU A 421 1.30 -5.49 6.69
N ILE A 422 2.47 -5.91 7.17
CA ILE A 422 3.49 -6.59 6.36
C ILE A 422 3.20 -8.10 6.32
N HIS A 423 2.65 -8.57 5.23
CA HIS A 423 2.37 -9.99 5.03
C HIS A 423 3.59 -10.74 4.54
N LEU A 424 3.98 -11.79 5.26
CA LEU A 424 5.07 -12.67 4.87
C LEU A 424 4.52 -14.03 4.46
N ARG A 425 4.83 -14.45 3.24
CA ARG A 425 4.43 -15.73 2.68
C ARG A 425 5.64 -16.45 2.11
N LYS A 426 5.67 -17.78 2.26
CA LYS A 426 6.74 -18.59 1.68
C LYS A 426 6.58 -18.64 0.16
N GLY A 427 7.66 -18.31 -0.56
CA GLY A 427 7.70 -18.41 -2.02
C GLY A 427 7.11 -17.22 -2.78
N LEU A 428 6.78 -16.11 -2.11
CA LEU A 428 6.38 -14.85 -2.75
C LEU A 428 7.43 -13.78 -2.60
#